data_58f1d0ebd8a3f015a286a78a9bfaa1fa
#
_entry.id   58f1d0ebd8a3f015a286a78a9bfaa1fa
#
_cell.length_a   1.000
_cell.length_b   1.000
_cell.length_c   1.000
_cell.angle_alpha   90.00
_cell.angle_beta   90.00
_cell.angle_gamma   90.00
#
_symmetry.space_group_name_H-M   'P 1'
#
loop_
_entity.id
_entity.type
_entity.pdbx_description
1 polymer ?
#
loop_
_entity_poly.entity_id
_entity_poly.type
_entity_poly.pdbx_seq_one_letter_code
_entity_poly.pdbx_strand_id
1 'polypeptide(L)'
;KPDPEVVTPQLVPDKPIEPAPEPKPEPKPEPKPEPKPEPKPKPRKNEDLNIPADAAKKNDLSFLEGCWQSDTGLFSHPSNTPIIAEYCFDKKGQGRRFVREENGQVCSGPATARFEGNRLVWRAGTAPCPRGNQYVPQQVQCTGNDKSTRCQGVEQSKRNLRWKADFKRK
;
A
#
# COMPACT_ATOMS: atom_id res chain seq x y z
N LYS A 1 39.14 -75.75 56.87
CA LYS A 1 40.03 -75.01 55.96
C LYS A 1 39.39 -73.79 55.51
N PRO A 2 39.95 -72.58 55.81
CA PRO A 2 39.41 -71.41 55.17
C PRO A 2 39.66 -71.42 53.67
N ASP A 3 38.60 -71.26 52.92
CA ASP A 3 38.76 -71.12 51.54
C ASP A 3 39.64 -69.90 51.26
N PRO A 4 40.62 -70.06 50.37
CA PRO A 4 41.40 -68.92 50.00
C PRO A 4 40.47 -67.82 49.45
N GLU A 5 40.46 -66.71 50.12
CA GLU A 5 39.74 -65.55 49.61
C GLU A 5 40.28 -65.26 48.21
N VAL A 6 39.42 -65.51 47.24
CA VAL A 6 39.76 -65.08 45.90
C VAL A 6 39.62 -63.56 45.95
N VAL A 7 40.73 -62.90 46.11
CA VAL A 7 40.79 -61.47 45.91
C VAL A 7 40.60 -61.23 44.42
N THR A 8 39.41 -60.98 44.05
CA THR A 8 39.17 -60.41 42.71
C THR A 8 39.92 -59.10 42.64
N PRO A 9 40.83 -58.94 41.72
CA PRO A 9 41.44 -57.64 41.58
C PRO A 9 40.33 -56.66 41.29
N GLN A 10 40.14 -55.73 42.22
CA GLN A 10 39.26 -54.59 41.91
C GLN A 10 39.89 -53.91 40.72
N LEU A 11 39.18 -53.99 39.64
CA LEU A 11 39.46 -53.11 38.53
C LEU A 11 39.35 -51.70 39.09
N VAL A 12 40.48 -51.07 39.25
CA VAL A 12 40.47 -49.63 39.49
C VAL A 12 39.71 -49.02 38.35
N PRO A 13 38.58 -48.36 38.62
CA PRO A 13 37.94 -47.73 37.51
C PRO A 13 38.94 -46.76 36.89
N ASP A 14 39.28 -47.07 35.65
CA ASP A 14 40.02 -46.08 34.89
C ASP A 14 39.36 -44.75 35.12
N LYS A 15 40.17 -43.76 35.49
CA LYS A 15 39.65 -42.40 35.59
C LYS A 15 38.77 -42.18 34.38
N PRO A 16 37.51 -41.76 34.61
CA PRO A 16 36.66 -41.49 33.46
C PRO A 16 37.45 -40.61 32.50
N ILE A 17 37.68 -41.18 31.30
CA ILE A 17 38.29 -40.40 30.25
C ILE A 17 37.33 -39.26 30.07
N GLU A 18 37.72 -38.06 30.48
CA GLU A 18 36.95 -36.90 30.16
C GLU A 18 36.77 -36.87 28.66
N PRO A 19 35.54 -36.90 28.17
CA PRO A 19 35.32 -36.79 26.75
C PRO A 19 36.08 -35.54 26.26
N ALA A 20 36.87 -35.72 25.21
CA ALA A 20 37.55 -34.61 24.58
C ALA A 20 36.55 -33.46 24.42
N PRO A 21 36.89 -32.22 24.85
CA PRO A 21 35.94 -31.12 24.73
C PRO A 21 35.46 -31.08 23.29
N GLU A 22 34.17 -31.15 23.15
CA GLU A 22 33.56 -30.98 21.81
C GLU A 22 34.15 -29.71 21.20
N PRO A 23 34.63 -29.82 19.96
CA PRO A 23 35.10 -28.63 19.29
C PRO A 23 33.98 -27.59 19.35
N LYS A 24 34.25 -26.40 19.88
CA LYS A 24 33.32 -25.34 19.89
C LYS A 24 32.76 -25.19 18.48
N PRO A 25 31.43 -25.19 18.31
CA PRO A 25 30.88 -24.99 17.00
C PRO A 25 31.50 -23.71 16.41
N GLU A 26 32.02 -23.82 15.21
CA GLU A 26 32.50 -22.66 14.50
C GLU A 26 31.39 -21.60 14.51
N PRO A 27 31.69 -20.35 14.91
CA PRO A 27 30.67 -19.34 14.87
C PRO A 27 30.08 -19.32 13.46
N LYS A 28 28.77 -19.52 13.38
CA LYS A 28 28.07 -19.36 12.11
C LYS A 28 28.50 -18.02 11.52
N PRO A 29 28.92 -17.97 10.26
CA PRO A 29 29.23 -16.69 9.64
C PRO A 29 28.02 -15.78 9.85
N GLU A 30 28.26 -14.60 10.37
CA GLU A 30 27.20 -13.61 10.53
C GLU A 30 26.50 -13.46 9.16
N PRO A 31 25.17 -13.53 9.14
CA PRO A 31 24.47 -13.31 7.89
C PRO A 31 24.93 -11.96 7.33
N LYS A 32 25.38 -11.97 6.07
CA LYS A 32 25.70 -10.71 5.40
C LYS A 32 24.51 -9.78 5.61
N PRO A 33 24.73 -8.54 6.07
CA PRO A 33 23.64 -7.60 6.20
C PRO A 33 22.88 -7.57 4.88
N GLU A 34 21.58 -7.79 4.95
CA GLU A 34 20.75 -7.64 3.76
C GLU A 34 21.03 -6.26 3.17
N PRO A 35 21.21 -6.16 1.85
CA PRO A 35 21.38 -4.85 1.24
C PRO A 35 20.18 -4.02 1.65
N LYS A 36 20.44 -2.83 2.22
CA LYS A 36 19.38 -1.89 2.56
C LYS A 36 18.53 -1.72 1.30
N PRO A 37 17.19 -1.86 1.40
CA PRO A 37 16.36 -1.60 0.24
C PRO A 37 16.71 -0.23 -0.30
N GLU A 38 16.89 -0.14 -1.60
CA GLU A 38 17.10 1.15 -2.25
C GLU A 38 16.00 2.11 -1.82
N PRO A 39 16.34 3.34 -1.42
CA PRO A 39 15.31 4.30 -1.06
C PRO A 39 14.34 4.43 -2.22
N LYS A 40 13.05 4.23 -1.95
CA LYS A 40 12.01 4.46 -2.93
C LYS A 40 12.16 5.90 -3.44
N PRO A 41 12.08 6.14 -4.75
CA PRO A 41 12.17 7.49 -5.28
C PRO A 41 11.11 8.37 -4.60
N LYS A 42 11.50 9.59 -4.23
CA LYS A 42 10.57 10.55 -3.65
C LYS A 42 9.46 10.86 -4.64
N PRO A 43 8.18 10.95 -4.18
CA PRO A 43 7.08 11.37 -5.04
C PRO A 43 7.40 12.72 -5.70
N ARG A 44 7.12 12.82 -6.99
CA ARG A 44 7.34 14.04 -7.77
C ARG A 44 6.03 14.70 -8.10
N LYS A 45 6.00 16.04 -8.04
CA LYS A 45 4.85 16.81 -8.53
C LYS A 45 4.62 16.53 -10.02
N ASN A 46 3.36 16.54 -10.42
CA ASN A 46 2.92 16.27 -11.80
C ASN A 46 3.26 14.88 -12.34
N GLU A 47 3.63 13.97 -11.46
CA GLU A 47 3.81 12.57 -11.83
C GLU A 47 2.46 11.95 -12.19
N ASP A 48 2.40 11.27 -13.33
CA ASP A 48 1.20 10.56 -13.72
C ASP A 48 0.89 9.43 -12.74
N LEU A 49 -0.40 9.21 -12.48
CA LEU A 49 -0.82 8.05 -11.71
C LEU A 49 -0.51 6.79 -12.51
N ASN A 50 0.39 5.98 -11.99
CA ASN A 50 0.72 4.69 -12.57
C ASN A 50 0.57 3.61 -11.51
N ILE A 51 -0.12 2.53 -11.86
CA ILE A 51 -0.28 1.39 -10.98
C ILE A 51 0.93 0.48 -11.16
N PRO A 52 1.76 0.27 -10.12
CA PRO A 52 2.88 -0.67 -10.23
C PRO A 52 2.39 -2.06 -10.62
N ALA A 53 3.15 -2.76 -11.45
CA ALA A 53 2.73 -4.02 -12.07
C ALA A 53 2.32 -5.11 -11.06
N ASP A 54 2.93 -5.13 -9.88
CA ASP A 54 2.69 -6.14 -8.85
C ASP A 54 1.86 -5.63 -7.66
N ALA A 55 1.43 -4.37 -7.70
CA ALA A 55 0.73 -3.75 -6.57
C ALA A 55 -0.57 -4.47 -6.23
N ALA A 56 -1.35 -4.85 -7.24
CA ALA A 56 -2.61 -5.56 -7.02
C ALA A 56 -2.39 -6.94 -6.37
N LYS A 57 -1.40 -7.69 -6.82
CA LYS A 57 -1.04 -8.99 -6.25
C LYS A 57 -0.65 -8.89 -4.78
N LYS A 58 0.11 -7.86 -4.44
CA LYS A 58 0.59 -7.62 -3.08
C LYS A 58 -0.40 -6.86 -2.22
N ASN A 59 -1.50 -6.41 -2.81
CA ASN A 59 -2.44 -5.50 -2.17
C ASN A 59 -1.73 -4.29 -1.57
N ASP A 60 -0.79 -3.73 -2.31
CA ASP A 60 0.07 -2.63 -1.88
C ASP A 60 -0.46 -1.32 -2.46
N LEU A 61 -1.02 -0.48 -1.60
CA LEU A 61 -1.55 0.84 -1.96
C LEU A 61 -0.57 1.97 -1.64
N SER A 62 0.65 1.66 -1.21
CA SER A 62 1.59 2.69 -0.78
C SER A 62 1.96 3.69 -1.88
N PHE A 63 1.88 3.28 -3.14
CA PHE A 63 2.12 4.18 -4.28
C PHE A 63 1.11 5.32 -4.38
N LEU A 64 -0.08 5.15 -3.76
CA LEU A 64 -1.13 6.16 -3.77
C LEU A 64 -0.95 7.27 -2.72
N GLU A 65 -0.05 7.09 -1.78
CA GLU A 65 0.13 8.09 -0.72
C GLU A 65 0.34 9.48 -1.31
N GLY A 66 -0.47 10.43 -0.88
CA GLY A 66 -0.44 11.79 -1.37
C GLY A 66 -1.74 12.19 -2.04
N CYS A 67 -1.68 13.25 -2.83
CA CYS A 67 -2.85 13.83 -3.48
C CYS A 67 -2.73 13.75 -5.00
N TRP A 68 -3.84 13.46 -5.64
CA TRP A 68 -3.93 13.25 -7.08
C TRP A 68 -5.01 14.14 -7.66
N GLN A 69 -4.67 14.93 -8.65
CA GLN A 69 -5.60 15.85 -9.31
C GLN A 69 -5.95 15.36 -10.72
N SER A 70 -7.22 15.52 -11.08
CA SER A 70 -7.66 15.27 -12.45
C SER A 70 -7.06 16.30 -13.39
N ASP A 71 -6.84 15.85 -14.63
CA ASP A 71 -6.55 16.76 -15.72
C ASP A 71 -7.78 17.60 -16.09
N THR A 72 -7.67 18.40 -17.15
CA THR A 72 -8.77 19.22 -17.63
C THR A 72 -9.88 18.38 -18.27
N GLY A 73 -11.10 18.93 -18.30
CA GLY A 73 -12.22 18.32 -19.02
C GLY A 73 -13.33 17.78 -18.13
N LEU A 74 -13.25 17.98 -16.81
CA LEU A 74 -14.37 17.68 -15.91
C LEU A 74 -15.21 18.94 -15.68
N PHE A 75 -16.52 18.73 -15.61
CA PHE A 75 -17.48 19.83 -15.45
C PHE A 75 -18.49 19.46 -14.40
N SER A 76 -18.91 20.46 -13.63
CA SER A 76 -20.02 20.33 -12.70
C SER A 76 -21.34 20.21 -13.43
N HIS A 77 -22.31 19.59 -12.82
CA HIS A 77 -23.65 19.44 -13.37
C HIS A 77 -24.71 19.92 -12.36
N PRO A 78 -25.71 20.67 -12.75
CA PRO A 78 -26.10 21.10 -14.12
C PRO A 78 -25.41 22.37 -14.63
N SER A 79 -24.61 23.06 -13.81
CA SER A 79 -24.05 24.37 -14.16
C SER A 79 -23.03 24.32 -15.30
N ASN A 80 -22.47 23.14 -15.58
CA ASN A 80 -21.49 22.93 -16.63
C ASN A 80 -20.25 23.84 -16.52
N THR A 81 -19.81 24.11 -15.29
CA THR A 81 -18.61 24.88 -15.01
C THR A 81 -17.42 23.94 -14.78
N PRO A 82 -16.20 24.32 -15.20
CA PRO A 82 -15.02 23.47 -14.99
C PRO A 82 -14.76 23.19 -13.52
N ILE A 83 -14.40 21.96 -13.23
CA ILE A 83 -14.00 21.52 -11.88
C ILE A 83 -12.72 20.70 -11.95
N ILE A 84 -12.01 20.66 -10.84
CA ILE A 84 -10.87 19.75 -10.64
C ILE A 84 -11.26 18.78 -9.53
N ALA A 85 -11.20 17.48 -9.83
CA ALA A 85 -11.35 16.45 -8.82
C ALA A 85 -9.96 16.14 -8.23
N GLU A 86 -9.90 16.13 -6.90
CA GLU A 86 -8.68 15.79 -6.18
C GLU A 86 -8.98 14.68 -5.19
N TYR A 87 -8.11 13.69 -5.15
CA TYR A 87 -8.21 12.57 -4.23
C TYR A 87 -6.91 12.44 -3.47
N CYS A 88 -6.98 12.45 -2.14
CA CYS A 88 -5.81 12.31 -1.28
C CYS A 88 -5.97 11.04 -0.46
N PHE A 89 -4.93 10.22 -0.44
CA PHE A 89 -4.94 8.95 0.29
C PHE A 89 -3.70 8.81 1.16
N ASP A 90 -3.85 8.04 2.24
CA ASP A 90 -2.72 7.52 2.99
C ASP A 90 -2.22 6.20 2.38
N LYS A 91 -1.22 5.60 2.98
CA LYS A 91 -0.64 4.33 2.50
C LYS A 91 -1.61 3.16 2.50
N LYS A 92 -2.70 3.27 3.25
CA LYS A 92 -3.73 2.23 3.37
C LYS A 92 -4.94 2.49 2.49
N GLY A 93 -4.93 3.57 1.72
CA GLY A 93 -6.04 3.92 0.86
C GLY A 93 -7.17 4.67 1.55
N GLN A 94 -6.96 5.17 2.76
CA GLN A 94 -7.93 6.02 3.46
C GLN A 94 -7.64 7.47 3.15
N GLY A 95 -8.69 8.26 2.94
CA GLY A 95 -8.48 9.66 2.65
C GLY A 95 -9.74 10.46 2.39
N ARG A 96 -9.58 11.45 1.55
CA ARG A 96 -10.65 12.39 1.22
C ARG A 96 -10.60 12.76 -0.25
N ARG A 97 -11.76 13.15 -0.77
CA ARG A 97 -11.81 13.82 -2.06
C ARG A 97 -12.14 15.29 -1.87
N PHE A 98 -11.70 16.07 -2.83
CA PHE A 98 -11.97 17.49 -2.94
C PHE A 98 -12.46 17.78 -4.35
N VAL A 99 -13.49 18.60 -4.46
CA VAL A 99 -13.92 19.12 -5.74
C VAL A 99 -13.66 20.63 -5.71
N ARG A 100 -12.76 21.07 -6.58
CA ARG A 100 -12.37 22.49 -6.65
C ARG A 100 -13.11 23.14 -7.80
N GLU A 101 -13.90 24.14 -7.47
CA GLU A 101 -14.64 24.90 -8.45
C GLU A 101 -13.83 26.12 -8.91
N GLU A 102 -14.17 26.59 -10.10
CA GLU A 102 -13.48 27.72 -10.73
C GLU A 102 -13.59 29.01 -9.88
N ASN A 103 -14.68 29.17 -9.14
CA ASN A 103 -14.91 30.31 -8.25
C ASN A 103 -14.10 30.23 -6.93
N GLY A 104 -13.27 29.22 -6.76
CA GLY A 104 -12.47 29.01 -5.56
C GLY A 104 -13.15 28.17 -4.47
N GLN A 105 -14.41 27.79 -4.63
CA GLN A 105 -15.09 26.93 -3.67
C GLN A 105 -14.47 25.53 -3.69
N VAL A 106 -14.27 24.97 -2.50
CA VAL A 106 -13.77 23.60 -2.34
C VAL A 106 -14.79 22.80 -1.56
N CYS A 107 -15.30 21.75 -2.20
CA CYS A 107 -16.22 20.80 -1.59
C CYS A 107 -15.43 19.55 -1.22
N SER A 108 -15.68 18.94 -0.07
CA SER A 108 -14.89 17.79 0.34
C SER A 108 -15.72 16.73 1.06
N GLY A 109 -15.28 15.49 0.94
CA GLY A 109 -15.90 14.35 1.58
C GLY A 109 -14.93 13.19 1.70
N PRO A 110 -15.36 12.09 2.33
CA PRO A 110 -14.50 10.94 2.52
C PRO A 110 -14.23 10.22 1.20
N ALA A 111 -13.07 9.57 1.12
CA ALA A 111 -12.73 8.69 0.00
C ALA A 111 -11.89 7.52 0.49
N THR A 112 -12.07 6.39 -0.13
CA THR A 112 -11.27 5.19 0.13
C THR A 112 -10.81 4.58 -1.18
N ALA A 113 -9.66 3.93 -1.14
CA ALA A 113 -9.11 3.22 -2.28
C ALA A 113 -8.83 1.77 -1.88
N ARG A 114 -9.09 0.85 -2.81
CA ARG A 114 -8.71 -0.56 -2.63
C ARG A 114 -8.56 -1.22 -3.98
N PHE A 115 -7.86 -2.35 -4.00
CA PHE A 115 -7.87 -3.21 -5.17
C PHE A 115 -9.06 -4.14 -5.14
N GLU A 116 -9.71 -4.28 -6.28
CA GLU A 116 -10.72 -5.30 -6.55
C GLU A 116 -10.23 -6.11 -7.76
N GLY A 117 -9.64 -7.28 -7.48
CA GLY A 117 -8.88 -7.99 -8.50
C GLY A 117 -7.70 -7.14 -8.97
N ASN A 118 -7.60 -6.93 -10.27
CA ASN A 118 -6.54 -6.10 -10.86
C ASN A 118 -6.93 -4.63 -11.00
N ARG A 119 -8.11 -4.25 -10.54
CA ARG A 119 -8.59 -2.88 -10.66
C ARG A 119 -8.36 -2.13 -9.38
N LEU A 120 -7.88 -0.90 -9.52
CA LEU A 120 -7.84 0.06 -8.43
C LEU A 120 -9.19 0.77 -8.37
N VAL A 121 -9.88 0.68 -7.25
CA VAL A 121 -11.23 1.26 -7.09
C VAL A 121 -11.21 2.30 -5.98
N TRP A 122 -11.66 3.49 -6.30
CA TRP A 122 -11.88 4.55 -5.32
C TRP A 122 -13.38 4.72 -5.10
N ARG A 123 -13.76 4.85 -3.84
CA ARG A 123 -15.13 5.19 -3.47
C ARG A 123 -15.12 6.50 -2.70
N ALA A 124 -15.83 7.46 -3.24
CA ALA A 124 -15.97 8.77 -2.63
C ALA A 124 -17.40 8.94 -2.12
N GLY A 125 -17.53 9.34 -0.87
CA GLY A 125 -18.82 9.73 -0.30
C GLY A 125 -19.24 11.12 -0.77
N THR A 126 -20.39 11.56 -0.31
CA THR A 126 -20.89 12.92 -0.59
C THR A 126 -19.85 13.95 -0.20
N ALA A 127 -19.69 14.96 -1.04
CA ALA A 127 -18.82 16.11 -0.79
C ALA A 127 -19.66 17.37 -0.63
N PRO A 128 -20.02 17.76 0.61
CA PRO A 128 -20.73 18.99 0.85
C PRO A 128 -19.85 20.21 0.55
N CYS A 129 -20.50 21.26 0.08
CA CYS A 129 -19.87 22.52 -0.26
C CYS A 129 -20.20 23.59 0.80
N PRO A 130 -19.29 24.55 1.05
CA PRO A 130 -19.55 25.61 2.03
C PRO A 130 -20.83 26.44 1.78
N ARG A 131 -21.24 26.54 0.51
CA ARG A 131 -22.44 27.32 0.12
C ARG A 131 -23.72 26.50 0.05
N GLY A 132 -23.72 25.26 0.58
CA GLY A 132 -24.93 24.46 0.77
C GLY A 132 -25.26 23.45 -0.32
N ASN A 133 -24.64 23.50 -1.48
CA ASN A 133 -24.76 22.44 -2.47
C ASN A 133 -23.79 21.28 -2.13
N GLN A 134 -23.84 20.22 -2.89
CA GLN A 134 -23.00 19.04 -2.63
C GLN A 134 -22.76 18.26 -3.90
N TYR A 135 -21.62 17.58 -3.94
CA TYR A 135 -21.33 16.60 -4.99
C TYR A 135 -21.70 15.21 -4.49
N VAL A 136 -22.37 14.47 -5.35
CA VAL A 136 -22.84 13.11 -5.02
C VAL A 136 -21.70 12.12 -4.94
N PRO A 137 -21.92 10.98 -4.27
CA PRO A 137 -20.90 9.93 -4.22
C PRO A 137 -20.46 9.47 -5.60
N GLN A 138 -19.22 9.05 -5.70
CA GLN A 138 -18.60 8.57 -6.93
C GLN A 138 -17.93 7.23 -6.71
N GLN A 139 -17.90 6.41 -7.75
CA GLN A 139 -17.02 5.27 -7.81
C GLN A 139 -16.08 5.44 -8.98
N VAL A 140 -14.79 5.35 -8.73
CA VAL A 140 -13.75 5.54 -9.74
C VAL A 140 -13.00 4.24 -9.90
N GLN A 141 -12.83 3.79 -11.14
CA GLN A 141 -12.04 2.61 -11.46
C GLN A 141 -10.85 3.03 -12.30
N CYS A 142 -9.66 2.70 -11.82
CA CYS A 142 -8.43 2.96 -12.55
C CYS A 142 -7.85 1.64 -13.03
N THR A 143 -7.57 1.55 -14.31
CA THR A 143 -6.99 0.38 -14.96
C THR A 143 -5.77 0.78 -15.75
N GLY A 144 -4.89 -0.17 -16.00
CA GLY A 144 -3.66 0.06 -16.74
C GLY A 144 -2.48 -0.57 -16.05
N ASN A 145 -1.33 -0.22 -16.53
CA ASN A 145 -0.06 -0.71 -16.01
C ASN A 145 0.83 0.47 -15.60
N ASP A 146 2.08 0.18 -15.31
CA ASP A 146 3.08 1.16 -14.91
C ASP A 146 3.41 2.25 -15.96
N LYS A 147 2.85 2.13 -17.17
CA LYS A 147 3.10 3.09 -18.25
C LYS A 147 1.88 3.93 -18.62
N SER A 148 0.67 3.43 -18.35
CA SER A 148 -0.55 4.08 -18.77
C SER A 148 -1.72 3.64 -17.87
N THR A 149 -2.07 4.48 -16.92
CA THR A 149 -3.22 4.28 -16.05
C THR A 149 -4.31 5.28 -16.42
N ARG A 150 -5.52 4.77 -16.65
CA ARG A 150 -6.70 5.58 -16.93
C ARG A 150 -7.78 5.33 -15.92
N CYS A 151 -8.49 6.37 -15.55
CA CYS A 151 -9.55 6.31 -14.57
C CYS A 151 -10.89 6.67 -15.16
N GLN A 152 -11.93 5.92 -14.78
CA GLN A 152 -13.31 6.17 -15.15
C GLN A 152 -14.14 6.28 -13.88
N GLY A 153 -14.94 7.32 -13.80
CA GLY A 153 -15.83 7.54 -12.68
C GLY A 153 -17.28 7.33 -13.06
N VAL A 154 -18.06 6.86 -12.10
CA VAL A 154 -19.51 6.73 -12.22
C VAL A 154 -20.14 7.40 -11.01
N GLU A 155 -21.00 8.37 -11.28
CA GLU A 155 -21.78 9.05 -10.26
C GLU A 155 -22.76 8.06 -9.63
N GLN A 156 -22.76 7.98 -8.31
CA GLN A 156 -23.67 7.11 -7.57
C GLN A 156 -24.97 7.87 -7.28
N SER A 157 -25.75 8.10 -8.32
CA SER A 157 -27.01 8.81 -8.30
C SER A 157 -27.97 8.21 -9.34
N LYS A 158 -29.22 8.68 -9.36
CA LYS A 158 -30.20 8.25 -10.37
C LYS A 158 -29.76 8.59 -11.78
N ARG A 159 -28.99 9.66 -11.99
CA ARG A 159 -28.46 10.05 -13.30
C ARG A 159 -27.34 9.15 -13.78
N ASN A 160 -26.59 8.60 -12.86
CA ASN A 160 -25.52 7.65 -13.14
C ASN A 160 -24.50 8.17 -14.18
N LEU A 161 -24.19 9.46 -14.11
CA LEU A 161 -23.29 10.10 -15.06
C LEU A 161 -21.89 9.49 -15.00
N ARG A 162 -21.30 9.29 -16.18
CA ARG A 162 -19.97 8.72 -16.32
C ARG A 162 -19.00 9.80 -16.76
N TRP A 163 -17.77 9.67 -16.27
CA TRP A 163 -16.70 10.58 -16.65
C TRP A 163 -15.37 9.82 -16.74
N LYS A 164 -14.42 10.42 -17.41
CA LYS A 164 -13.06 9.89 -17.55
C LYS A 164 -12.08 10.97 -17.16
N ALA A 165 -10.99 10.60 -16.53
CA ALA A 165 -9.92 11.51 -16.22
C ALA A 165 -8.60 10.76 -16.05
N ASP A 166 -7.52 11.45 -16.37
CA ASP A 166 -6.19 11.06 -15.97
C ASP A 166 -5.82 11.87 -14.73
N PHE A 167 -5.09 11.26 -13.81
CA PHE A 167 -4.71 11.91 -12.56
C PHE A 167 -3.21 12.10 -12.49
N LYS A 168 -2.82 13.23 -11.94
CA LYS A 168 -1.42 13.58 -11.71
C LYS A 168 -1.21 13.94 -10.24
N ARG A 169 -0.04 13.61 -9.74
CA ARG A 169 0.33 13.95 -8.36
C ARG A 169 0.40 15.47 -8.21
N LYS A 170 -0.23 15.95 -7.16
CA LYS A 170 -0.21 17.38 -6.78
C LYS A 170 1.12 17.74 -6.14
#